data_719e5ee09c03ba32ee7de0e2ed4f7869
#
_entry.id   719e5ee09c03ba32ee7de0e2ed4f7869
#
_cell.length_a   1.000
_cell.length_b   1.000
_cell.length_c   1.000
_cell.angle_alpha   90.00
_cell.angle_beta   90.00
_cell.angle_gamma   90.00
#
_symmetry.space_group_name_H-M   'P 1'
#
loop_
_entity.id
_entity.type
_entity.pdbx_description
1 polymer ?
#
loop_
_entity_poly.entity_id
_entity_poly.type
_entity_poly.pdbx_seq_one_letter_code
_entity_poly.pdbx_strand_id
1 'polypeptide(L)'
;MLGYYNSLSSEVYDMDKYIGLSFGDVEYYSDRLAACKGKILEPGVGTGRILIPLLEQGLKVEGFDGSAEMLEICQRNCEKRDLKPNLFVDKMEIFSLDTKYEAIIVPTGTFLLLYKREDSIQALKNFFQNLSDGGRLIMDIFLQTDFTIDKVSTRTWEAENGDIITLENKIIEVDHINQYTISHNRYEKWRNGKLIQTELEQFPLRWYGIEEFKMILEQIGFENIVVSADYKYGQYPTESNQTITFEAIANKK
;
A
#
# COMPACT_ATOMS: atom_id res chain seq x y z
N MET A 1 -6.00 -19.71 -3.62
CA MET A 1 -6.67 -18.41 -3.52
C MET A 1 -6.42 -17.71 -4.84
N LEU A 2 -7.41 -17.03 -5.42
CA LEU A 2 -7.18 -16.17 -6.59
C LEU A 2 -6.23 -15.05 -6.17
N GLY A 3 -5.24 -14.71 -7.02
CA GLY A 3 -4.34 -13.58 -6.78
C GLY A 3 -5.07 -12.25 -6.89
N TYR A 4 -4.42 -11.19 -6.47
CA TYR A 4 -4.83 -9.81 -6.72
C TYR A 4 -3.62 -9.04 -7.27
N TYR A 5 -3.87 -7.91 -7.95
CA TYR A 5 -2.88 -7.16 -8.72
C TYR A 5 -2.21 -8.00 -9.82
N ASN A 6 -3.06 -8.69 -10.60
CA ASN A 6 -2.65 -9.32 -11.86
C ASN A 6 -2.52 -8.27 -12.98
N SER A 7 -2.48 -8.70 -14.23
CA SER A 7 -2.18 -7.83 -15.38
C SER A 7 -3.18 -6.67 -15.55
N LEU A 8 -4.52 -6.94 -15.56
CA LEU A 8 -5.51 -5.88 -15.76
C LEU A 8 -5.64 -4.95 -14.56
N SER A 9 -5.64 -5.50 -13.35
CA SER A 9 -5.74 -4.68 -12.15
C SER A 9 -4.52 -3.80 -11.95
N SER A 10 -3.32 -4.28 -12.31
CA SER A 10 -2.10 -3.47 -12.27
C SER A 10 -2.10 -2.36 -13.32
N GLU A 11 -2.61 -2.64 -14.54
CA GLU A 11 -2.80 -1.63 -15.60
C GLU A 11 -3.79 -0.55 -15.15
N VAL A 12 -4.92 -0.94 -14.58
CA VAL A 12 -5.94 -0.02 -14.02
C VAL A 12 -5.36 0.79 -12.86
N TYR A 13 -4.59 0.16 -11.98
CA TYR A 13 -3.97 0.85 -10.85
C TYR A 13 -3.02 1.96 -11.33
N ASP A 14 -2.20 1.71 -12.35
CA ASP A 14 -1.28 2.71 -12.92
C ASP A 14 -2.03 3.90 -13.54
N MET A 15 -3.18 3.65 -14.20
CA MET A 15 -4.04 4.71 -14.72
C MET A 15 -4.73 5.52 -13.61
N ASP A 16 -5.22 4.85 -12.57
CA ASP A 16 -5.93 5.46 -11.44
C ASP A 16 -5.02 6.21 -10.47
N LYS A 17 -3.79 5.70 -10.32
CA LYS A 17 -2.78 6.14 -9.37
C LYS A 17 -1.47 6.51 -10.08
N TYR A 18 -1.60 7.29 -11.17
CA TYR A 18 -0.47 7.66 -12.01
C TYR A 18 0.59 8.47 -11.25
N ILE A 19 1.83 8.42 -11.74
CA ILE A 19 2.94 9.18 -11.15
C ILE A 19 2.66 10.68 -11.30
N GLY A 20 2.67 11.40 -10.16
CA GLY A 20 2.33 12.81 -10.07
C GLY A 20 0.94 13.07 -9.46
N LEU A 21 0.10 12.04 -9.31
CA LEU A 21 -1.13 12.17 -8.53
C LEU A 21 -0.81 12.16 -7.04
N SER A 22 -1.25 13.17 -6.31
CA SER A 22 -1.17 13.25 -4.85
C SER A 22 -2.55 13.42 -4.22
N PHE A 23 -2.73 12.81 -3.06
CA PHE A 23 -3.86 13.02 -2.15
C PHE A 23 -3.41 13.79 -0.89
N GLY A 24 -2.25 14.47 -0.96
CA GLY A 24 -1.53 15.04 0.16
C GLY A 24 -0.50 14.06 0.76
N ASP A 25 -0.52 12.82 0.32
CA ASP A 25 0.38 11.76 0.79
C ASP A 25 1.81 11.95 0.28
N VAL A 26 2.01 12.28 -0.99
CA VAL A 26 3.35 12.52 -1.56
C VAL A 26 4.08 13.62 -0.79
N GLU A 27 3.42 14.75 -0.54
CA GLU A 27 3.95 15.88 0.21
C GLU A 27 4.23 15.48 1.66
N TYR A 28 3.30 14.77 2.30
CA TYR A 28 3.46 14.32 3.67
C TYR A 28 4.67 13.41 3.84
N TYR A 29 4.77 12.34 3.02
CA TYR A 29 5.92 11.44 3.09
C TYR A 29 7.22 12.17 2.76
N SER A 30 7.23 13.07 1.78
CA SER A 30 8.37 13.92 1.46
C SER A 30 8.85 14.74 2.65
N ASP A 31 7.93 15.45 3.31
CA ASP A 31 8.23 16.29 4.47
C ASP A 31 8.72 15.44 5.66
N ARG A 32 8.05 14.30 5.93
CA ARG A 32 8.44 13.43 7.05
C ARG A 32 9.79 12.76 6.83
N LEU A 33 10.20 12.54 5.58
CA LEU A 33 11.45 11.88 5.21
C LEU A 33 12.59 12.85 4.84
N ALA A 34 12.33 14.14 4.73
CA ALA A 34 13.32 15.14 4.27
C ALA A 34 14.65 15.14 5.04
N ALA A 35 14.63 14.76 6.32
CA ALA A 35 15.83 14.66 7.16
C ALA A 35 16.56 13.32 7.06
N CYS A 36 16.00 12.29 6.40
CA CYS A 36 16.60 10.97 6.26
C CYS A 36 17.89 11.02 5.45
N LYS A 37 18.93 10.38 5.93
CA LYS A 37 20.23 10.24 5.27
C LYS A 37 20.50 8.80 4.84
N GLY A 38 19.96 7.85 5.58
CA GLY A 38 20.04 6.43 5.34
C GLY A 38 19.07 5.94 4.28
N LYS A 39 18.95 4.62 4.17
CA LYS A 39 18.03 3.97 3.25
C LYS A 39 16.61 3.98 3.78
N ILE A 40 15.66 4.08 2.86
CA ILE A 40 14.23 3.98 3.08
C ILE A 40 13.71 2.76 2.33
N LEU A 41 12.81 2.00 2.92
CA LEU A 41 12.14 0.86 2.27
C LEU A 41 10.65 1.16 2.11
N GLU A 42 10.11 0.87 0.92
CA GLU A 42 8.68 0.88 0.63
C GLU A 42 8.19 -0.53 0.31
N PRO A 43 7.67 -1.30 1.30
CA PRO A 43 6.96 -2.55 1.09
C PRO A 43 5.60 -2.31 0.41
N GLY A 44 5.31 -3.08 -0.66
CA GLY A 44 4.10 -2.88 -1.47
C GLY A 44 4.20 -1.62 -2.33
N VAL A 45 5.34 -1.44 -2.99
CA VAL A 45 5.67 -0.25 -3.79
C VAL A 45 4.71 0.00 -4.96
N GLY A 46 3.95 -1.02 -5.38
CA GLY A 46 3.01 -0.94 -6.49
C GLY A 46 3.67 -0.48 -7.79
N THR A 47 3.09 0.53 -8.43
CA THR A 47 3.61 1.12 -9.68
C THR A 47 4.61 2.27 -9.44
N GLY A 48 4.96 2.57 -8.18
CA GLY A 48 5.99 3.53 -7.80
C GLY A 48 5.49 4.95 -7.51
N ARG A 49 4.19 5.14 -7.24
CA ARG A 49 3.58 6.47 -7.09
C ARG A 49 4.18 7.30 -5.94
N ILE A 50 4.59 6.67 -4.86
CA ILE A 50 5.27 7.35 -3.74
C ILE A 50 6.80 7.23 -3.89
N LEU A 51 7.33 6.07 -4.25
CA LEU A 51 8.75 5.83 -4.43
C LEU A 51 9.40 6.83 -5.41
N ILE A 52 8.80 7.05 -6.58
CA ILE A 52 9.40 7.87 -7.63
C ILE A 52 9.57 9.33 -7.20
N PRO A 53 8.56 10.05 -6.68
CA PRO A 53 8.76 11.42 -6.19
C PRO A 53 9.81 11.53 -5.07
N LEU A 54 9.94 10.53 -4.20
CA LEU A 54 10.97 10.52 -3.17
C LEU A 54 12.38 10.34 -3.75
N LEU A 55 12.53 9.49 -4.78
CA LEU A 55 13.79 9.33 -5.51
C LEU A 55 14.18 10.61 -6.26
N GLU A 56 13.22 11.30 -6.89
CA GLU A 56 13.43 12.58 -7.59
C GLU A 56 13.92 13.69 -6.64
N GLN A 57 13.59 13.59 -5.35
CA GLN A 57 14.09 14.47 -4.29
C GLN A 57 15.48 14.06 -3.76
N GLY A 58 16.06 12.99 -4.30
CA GLY A 58 17.39 12.49 -3.92
C GLY A 58 17.41 11.59 -2.69
N LEU A 59 16.27 11.14 -2.20
CA LEU A 59 16.19 10.16 -1.11
C LEU A 59 16.58 8.76 -1.61
N LYS A 60 17.15 7.94 -0.73
CA LYS A 60 17.62 6.58 -1.04
C LYS A 60 16.51 5.57 -0.76
N VAL A 61 15.56 5.45 -1.68
CA VAL A 61 14.41 4.56 -1.52
C VAL A 61 14.62 3.27 -2.30
N GLU A 62 14.37 2.13 -1.63
CA GLU A 62 14.26 0.79 -2.22
C GLU A 62 12.82 0.30 -2.03
N GLY A 63 12.35 -0.61 -2.88
CA GLY A 63 11.00 -1.11 -2.77
C GLY A 63 10.85 -2.56 -3.17
N PHE A 64 9.82 -3.21 -2.64
CA PHE A 64 9.38 -4.52 -3.11
C PHE A 64 7.85 -4.59 -3.21
N ASP A 65 7.39 -5.54 -4.02
CA ASP A 65 5.97 -5.86 -4.11
C ASP A 65 5.77 -7.37 -4.25
N GLY A 66 4.63 -7.86 -3.82
CA GLY A 66 4.23 -9.26 -4.01
C GLY A 66 3.79 -9.57 -5.44
N SER A 67 3.45 -8.55 -6.24
CA SER A 67 3.06 -8.64 -7.64
C SER A 67 4.23 -8.31 -8.57
N ALA A 68 4.61 -9.26 -9.41
CA ALA A 68 5.61 -9.02 -10.44
C ALA A 68 5.10 -8.02 -11.50
N GLU A 69 3.81 -8.04 -11.80
CA GLU A 69 3.15 -7.15 -12.74
C GLU A 69 3.22 -5.68 -12.28
N MET A 70 2.99 -5.43 -10.99
CA MET A 70 3.17 -4.10 -10.39
C MET A 70 4.61 -3.64 -10.51
N LEU A 71 5.58 -4.50 -10.20
CA LEU A 71 7.00 -4.16 -10.29
C LEU A 71 7.47 -3.89 -11.72
N GLU A 72 6.97 -4.62 -12.71
CA GLU A 72 7.26 -4.34 -14.12
C GLU A 72 6.81 -2.94 -14.54
N ILE A 73 5.63 -2.50 -14.05
CA ILE A 73 5.13 -1.15 -14.30
C ILE A 73 6.00 -0.13 -13.55
N CYS A 74 6.31 -0.37 -12.27
CA CYS A 74 7.18 0.48 -11.47
C CYS A 74 8.55 0.67 -12.13
N GLN A 75 9.16 -0.41 -12.60
CA GLN A 75 10.44 -0.38 -13.29
C GLN A 75 10.37 0.50 -14.55
N ARG A 76 9.34 0.33 -15.40
CA ARG A 76 9.13 1.17 -16.59
C ARG A 76 8.92 2.64 -16.24
N ASN A 77 8.17 2.92 -15.16
CA ASN A 77 7.93 4.28 -14.69
C ASN A 77 9.23 4.95 -14.18
N CYS A 78 10.12 4.19 -13.53
CA CYS A 78 11.46 4.63 -13.13
C CYS A 78 12.37 4.88 -14.35
N GLU A 79 12.40 3.94 -15.31
CA GLU A 79 13.23 4.05 -16.53
C GLU A 79 12.90 5.29 -17.36
N LYS A 80 11.60 5.65 -17.49
CA LYS A 80 11.16 6.88 -18.16
C LYS A 80 11.72 8.16 -17.51
N ARG A 81 12.26 8.07 -16.29
CA ARG A 81 12.79 9.18 -15.47
C ARG A 81 14.28 9.03 -15.16
N ASP A 82 14.97 8.11 -15.81
CA ASP A 82 16.38 7.78 -15.56
C ASP A 82 16.67 7.37 -14.10
N LEU A 83 15.67 6.86 -13.38
CA LEU A 83 15.80 6.37 -12.01
C LEU A 83 16.11 4.87 -11.99
N LYS A 84 16.96 4.42 -11.06
CA LYS A 84 17.40 3.03 -10.94
C LYS A 84 17.35 2.56 -9.47
N PRO A 85 16.17 2.50 -8.86
CA PRO A 85 16.04 1.96 -7.51
C PRO A 85 16.31 0.44 -7.50
N ASN A 86 16.62 -0.09 -6.31
CA ASN A 86 16.59 -1.52 -6.08
C ASN A 86 15.12 -1.96 -5.87
N LEU A 87 14.58 -2.70 -6.84
CA LEU A 87 13.23 -3.25 -6.83
C LEU A 87 13.30 -4.77 -6.86
N PHE A 88 12.50 -5.46 -6.04
CA PHE A 88 12.50 -6.93 -5.99
C PHE A 88 11.13 -7.48 -5.59
N VAL A 89 10.85 -8.74 -5.97
CA VAL A 89 9.62 -9.44 -5.57
C VAL A 89 9.80 -10.00 -4.16
N ASP A 90 8.96 -9.61 -3.22
CA ASP A 90 8.91 -10.18 -1.87
C ASP A 90 7.55 -9.87 -1.21
N LYS A 91 7.31 -10.40 -0.01
CA LYS A 91 6.08 -10.21 0.75
C LYS A 91 6.39 -9.68 2.15
N MET A 92 5.54 -8.80 2.65
CA MET A 92 5.72 -8.13 3.95
C MET A 92 5.85 -9.10 5.12
N GLU A 93 5.12 -10.23 5.08
CA GLU A 93 5.09 -11.20 6.15
C GLU A 93 6.28 -12.16 6.19
N ILE A 94 7.07 -12.23 5.10
CA ILE A 94 8.20 -13.19 5.01
C ILE A 94 9.55 -12.56 4.70
N PHE A 95 9.60 -11.30 4.24
CA PHE A 95 10.87 -10.71 3.84
C PHE A 95 11.88 -10.65 4.99
N SER A 96 13.14 -10.82 4.63
CA SER A 96 14.28 -10.70 5.55
C SER A 96 15.46 -10.14 4.78
N LEU A 97 15.98 -9.00 5.21
CA LEU A 97 17.07 -8.30 4.54
C LEU A 97 18.22 -8.04 5.52
N ASP A 98 19.46 -8.15 5.04
CA ASP A 98 20.64 -7.80 5.85
C ASP A 98 20.75 -6.29 6.08
N THR A 99 20.18 -5.48 5.17
CA THR A 99 20.17 -4.03 5.27
C THR A 99 19.23 -3.56 6.38
N LYS A 100 19.67 -2.54 7.13
CA LYS A 100 18.83 -1.79 8.06
C LYS A 100 18.41 -0.46 7.45
N TYR A 101 17.17 -0.08 7.68
CA TYR A 101 16.55 1.11 7.11
C TYR A 101 16.35 2.19 8.16
N GLU A 102 16.58 3.44 7.80
CA GLU A 102 16.28 4.60 8.65
C GLU A 102 14.78 4.86 8.72
N ALA A 103 14.06 4.53 7.64
CA ALA A 103 12.61 4.53 7.62
C ALA A 103 12.04 3.36 6.80
N ILE A 104 10.87 2.86 7.20
CA ILE A 104 10.03 1.98 6.39
C ILE A 104 8.69 2.70 6.23
N ILE A 105 8.21 2.82 4.98
CA ILE A 105 6.96 3.47 4.66
C ILE A 105 5.99 2.48 4.01
N VAL A 106 4.71 2.50 4.44
CA VAL A 106 3.66 1.65 3.86
C VAL A 106 2.44 2.52 3.57
N PRO A 107 2.45 3.25 2.43
CA PRO A 107 1.41 4.21 2.09
C PRO A 107 0.09 3.56 1.69
N THR A 108 -0.97 4.40 1.61
CA THR A 108 -2.26 4.10 0.95
C THR A 108 -2.98 2.85 1.45
N GLY A 109 -2.74 2.44 2.71
CA GLY A 109 -3.42 1.29 3.31
C GLY A 109 -3.01 -0.07 2.77
N THR A 110 -1.89 -0.17 2.04
CA THR A 110 -1.38 -1.43 1.47
C THR A 110 -1.25 -2.54 2.51
N PHE A 111 -0.90 -2.19 3.75
CA PHE A 111 -0.82 -3.12 4.87
C PHE A 111 -2.13 -3.87 5.13
N LEU A 112 -3.28 -3.26 4.86
CA LEU A 112 -4.60 -3.86 5.10
C LEU A 112 -4.90 -5.06 4.18
N LEU A 113 -4.11 -5.28 3.13
CA LEU A 113 -4.16 -6.48 2.28
C LEU A 113 -3.74 -7.75 3.02
N LEU A 114 -2.99 -7.61 4.12
CA LEU A 114 -2.62 -8.71 5.01
C LEU A 114 -3.81 -9.09 5.90
N TYR A 115 -4.84 -9.70 5.31
CA TYR A 115 -6.10 -9.97 6.01
C TYR A 115 -5.99 -11.04 7.10
N LYS A 116 -5.03 -11.96 7.01
CA LYS A 116 -4.74 -12.90 8.09
C LYS A 116 -3.98 -12.18 9.20
N ARG A 117 -4.47 -12.32 10.44
CA ARG A 117 -3.88 -11.62 11.58
C ARG A 117 -2.43 -12.01 11.82
N GLU A 118 -2.09 -13.30 11.66
CA GLU A 118 -0.73 -13.80 11.83
C GLU A 118 0.23 -13.13 10.84
N ASP A 119 -0.17 -13.03 9.57
CA ASP A 119 0.65 -12.44 8.51
C ASP A 119 0.87 -10.94 8.78
N SER A 120 -0.17 -10.21 9.19
CA SER A 120 -0.07 -8.79 9.52
C SER A 120 0.84 -8.53 10.73
N ILE A 121 0.72 -9.33 11.80
CA ILE A 121 1.61 -9.23 12.96
C ILE A 121 3.05 -9.58 12.60
N GLN A 122 3.25 -10.60 11.74
CA GLN A 122 4.59 -10.98 11.30
C GLN A 122 5.22 -9.88 10.45
N ALA A 123 4.47 -9.24 9.57
CA ALA A 123 4.94 -8.10 8.78
C ALA A 123 5.41 -6.94 9.68
N LEU A 124 4.63 -6.56 10.69
CA LEU A 124 5.04 -5.51 11.64
C LEU A 124 6.32 -5.88 12.42
N LYS A 125 6.49 -7.16 12.80
CA LYS A 125 7.73 -7.64 13.40
C LYS A 125 8.91 -7.55 12.43
N ASN A 126 8.68 -7.91 11.15
CA ASN A 126 9.71 -7.79 10.12
C ASN A 126 10.11 -6.32 9.90
N PHE A 127 9.13 -5.40 9.90
CA PHE A 127 9.43 -3.96 9.82
C PHE A 127 10.27 -3.50 11.01
N PHE A 128 9.87 -3.85 12.23
CA PHE A 128 10.63 -3.52 13.43
C PHE A 128 12.06 -4.07 13.35
N GLN A 129 12.24 -5.34 12.96
CA GLN A 129 13.55 -5.96 12.84
C GLN A 129 14.43 -5.31 11.78
N ASN A 130 13.88 -4.88 10.65
CA ASN A 130 14.64 -4.29 9.54
C ASN A 130 14.89 -2.78 9.67
N LEU A 131 14.24 -2.09 10.61
CA LEU A 131 14.58 -0.72 10.97
C LEU A 131 15.93 -0.66 11.71
N SER A 132 16.64 0.45 11.56
CA SER A 132 17.77 0.80 12.42
C SER A 132 17.29 1.11 13.84
N ASP A 133 18.17 1.16 14.82
CA ASP A 133 17.86 1.74 16.13
C ASP A 133 17.47 3.21 15.97
N GLY A 134 16.33 3.61 16.54
CA GLY A 134 15.72 4.92 16.33
C GLY A 134 15.08 5.11 14.95
N GLY A 135 15.04 4.08 14.09
CA GLY A 135 14.39 4.12 12.78
C GLY A 135 12.87 4.24 12.88
N ARG A 136 12.24 4.76 11.83
CA ARG A 136 10.82 5.10 11.82
C ARG A 136 9.99 4.21 10.91
N LEU A 137 8.84 3.75 11.40
CA LEU A 137 7.76 3.21 10.60
C LEU A 137 6.75 4.33 10.35
N ILE A 138 6.38 4.58 9.09
CA ILE A 138 5.31 5.51 8.72
C ILE A 138 4.35 4.76 7.81
N MET A 139 3.09 4.61 8.21
CA MET A 139 2.15 3.79 7.46
C MET A 139 0.72 4.27 7.56
N ASP A 140 -0.03 4.04 6.49
CA ASP A 140 -1.42 4.43 6.41
C ASP A 140 -2.35 3.24 6.67
N ILE A 141 -3.44 3.52 7.37
CA ILE A 141 -4.62 2.67 7.40
C ILE A 141 -5.86 3.52 7.09
N PHE A 142 -6.96 2.87 6.77
CA PHE A 142 -8.27 3.51 6.72
C PHE A 142 -9.28 2.64 7.45
N LEU A 143 -10.31 3.29 8.01
CA LEU A 143 -11.41 2.59 8.65
C LEU A 143 -12.38 2.08 7.57
N GLN A 144 -12.71 0.81 7.63
CA GLN A 144 -13.75 0.26 6.77
C GLN A 144 -15.12 0.56 7.35
N THR A 145 -15.99 1.18 6.56
CA THR A 145 -17.32 1.64 6.98
C THR A 145 -18.46 1.04 6.18
N ASP A 146 -18.20 0.45 5.01
CA ASP A 146 -19.21 -0.25 4.20
C ASP A 146 -18.95 -1.76 4.24
N PHE A 147 -19.94 -2.49 4.75
CA PHE A 147 -19.93 -3.96 4.86
C PHE A 147 -21.10 -4.58 4.07
N THR A 148 -21.63 -3.87 3.07
CA THR A 148 -22.79 -4.32 2.32
C THR A 148 -22.41 -5.43 1.35
N ILE A 149 -22.84 -6.66 1.64
CA ILE A 149 -22.59 -7.85 0.80
C ILE A 149 -23.41 -7.75 -0.49
N ASP A 150 -22.85 -8.26 -1.59
CA ASP A 150 -23.47 -8.39 -2.93
C ASP A 150 -23.90 -7.07 -3.59
N LYS A 151 -23.62 -5.92 -3.00
CA LYS A 151 -23.79 -4.63 -3.66
C LYS A 151 -22.73 -4.47 -4.75
N VAL A 152 -23.17 -4.47 -6.00
CA VAL A 152 -22.29 -4.31 -7.16
C VAL A 152 -21.97 -2.84 -7.37
N SER A 153 -20.71 -2.52 -7.53
CA SER A 153 -20.22 -1.25 -8.05
C SER A 153 -19.44 -1.48 -9.36
N THR A 154 -19.52 -0.51 -10.28
CA THR A 154 -18.83 -0.60 -11.57
C THR A 154 -18.00 0.64 -11.81
N ARG A 155 -16.84 0.46 -12.45
CA ARG A 155 -15.97 1.54 -12.93
C ARG A 155 -15.50 1.22 -14.34
N THR A 156 -15.10 2.24 -15.09
CA THR A 156 -14.64 2.11 -16.47
C THR A 156 -13.46 3.04 -16.71
N TRP A 157 -12.47 2.56 -17.43
CA TRP A 157 -11.29 3.30 -17.86
C TRP A 157 -11.09 3.13 -19.36
N GLU A 158 -10.53 4.14 -20.00
CA GLU A 158 -10.08 4.11 -21.37
C GLU A 158 -8.54 4.20 -21.39
N ALA A 159 -7.90 3.18 -21.93
CA ALA A 159 -6.45 3.14 -22.07
C ALA A 159 -6.00 4.01 -23.26
N GLU A 160 -4.74 4.44 -23.29
CA GLU A 160 -4.18 5.30 -24.36
C GLU A 160 -4.34 4.72 -25.77
N ASN A 161 -4.40 3.40 -25.89
CA ASN A 161 -4.59 2.69 -27.17
C ASN A 161 -6.06 2.52 -27.58
N GLY A 162 -7.00 3.11 -26.83
CA GLY A 162 -8.44 3.05 -27.06
C GLY A 162 -9.10 1.76 -26.55
N ASP A 163 -8.41 0.90 -25.82
CA ASP A 163 -9.03 -0.22 -25.12
C ASP A 163 -9.87 0.29 -23.94
N ILE A 164 -11.02 -0.32 -23.71
CA ILE A 164 -11.85 -0.04 -22.55
C ILE A 164 -11.64 -1.13 -21.52
N ILE A 165 -11.39 -0.76 -20.26
CA ILE A 165 -11.34 -1.70 -19.14
C ILE A 165 -12.49 -1.39 -18.20
N THR A 166 -13.28 -2.41 -17.87
CA THR A 166 -14.37 -2.32 -16.90
C THR A 166 -14.04 -3.14 -15.66
N LEU A 167 -14.45 -2.65 -14.51
CA LEU A 167 -14.41 -3.36 -13.23
C LEU A 167 -15.84 -3.51 -12.71
N GLU A 168 -16.18 -4.73 -12.34
CA GLU A 168 -17.30 -5.02 -11.44
C GLU A 168 -16.72 -5.48 -10.10
N ASN A 169 -17.04 -4.75 -9.03
CA ASN A 169 -16.62 -5.06 -7.67
C ASN A 169 -17.83 -5.34 -6.78
N LYS A 170 -17.72 -6.32 -5.90
CA LYS A 170 -18.66 -6.56 -4.81
C LYS A 170 -18.00 -7.25 -3.63
N ILE A 171 -18.42 -6.91 -2.41
CA ILE A 171 -18.05 -7.65 -1.21
C ILE A 171 -18.82 -8.98 -1.22
N ILE A 172 -18.11 -10.09 -1.05
CA ILE A 172 -18.69 -11.44 -1.02
C ILE A 172 -18.60 -12.08 0.38
N GLU A 173 -17.75 -11.55 1.24
CA GLU A 173 -17.54 -12.05 2.60
C GLU A 173 -17.20 -10.89 3.53
N VAL A 174 -17.82 -10.91 4.73
CA VAL A 174 -17.48 -10.04 5.85
C VAL A 174 -17.32 -10.92 7.10
N ASP A 175 -16.11 -10.97 7.62
CA ASP A 175 -15.83 -11.66 8.89
C ASP A 175 -15.63 -10.63 10.01
N HIS A 176 -16.68 -10.38 10.81
CA HIS A 176 -16.62 -9.43 11.92
C HIS A 176 -15.78 -9.94 13.10
N ILE A 177 -15.57 -11.26 13.21
CA ILE A 177 -14.79 -11.86 14.31
C ILE A 177 -13.31 -11.66 14.01
N ASN A 178 -12.90 -11.96 12.78
CA ASN A 178 -11.50 -11.85 12.35
C ASN A 178 -11.17 -10.51 11.66
N GLN A 179 -12.15 -9.60 11.55
CA GLN A 179 -12.00 -8.22 11.07
C GLN A 179 -11.45 -8.11 9.65
N TYR A 180 -12.07 -8.78 8.68
CA TYR A 180 -11.73 -8.63 7.27
C TYR A 180 -12.96 -8.71 6.36
N THR A 181 -12.81 -8.16 5.15
CA THR A 181 -13.72 -8.39 4.03
C THR A 181 -12.97 -9.05 2.88
N ILE A 182 -13.71 -9.77 2.03
CA ILE A 182 -13.21 -10.23 0.73
C ILE A 182 -14.15 -9.68 -0.34
N SER A 183 -13.58 -9.01 -1.34
CA SER A 183 -14.30 -8.58 -2.53
C SER A 183 -13.93 -9.45 -3.73
N HIS A 184 -14.89 -9.66 -4.64
CA HIS A 184 -14.60 -10.08 -5.99
C HIS A 184 -14.46 -8.86 -6.88
N ASN A 185 -13.33 -8.77 -7.59
CA ASN A 185 -13.06 -7.77 -8.61
C ASN A 185 -13.01 -8.49 -9.96
N ARG A 186 -13.99 -8.27 -10.82
CA ARG A 186 -13.98 -8.79 -12.18
C ARG A 186 -13.60 -7.68 -13.14
N TYR A 187 -12.41 -7.77 -13.72
CA TYR A 187 -11.90 -6.89 -14.76
C TYR A 187 -12.20 -7.49 -16.13
N GLU A 188 -12.64 -6.66 -17.07
CA GLU A 188 -12.85 -7.04 -18.46
C GLU A 188 -12.24 -5.97 -19.38
N LYS A 189 -11.42 -6.41 -20.34
CA LYS A 189 -10.81 -5.54 -21.34
C LYS A 189 -11.44 -5.74 -22.69
N TRP A 190 -11.84 -4.64 -23.31
CA TRP A 190 -12.60 -4.58 -24.55
C TRP A 190 -11.83 -3.81 -25.61
N ARG A 191 -11.78 -4.35 -26.83
CA ARG A 191 -11.19 -3.72 -28.02
C ARG A 191 -12.18 -3.78 -29.17
N ASN A 192 -12.54 -2.61 -29.74
CA ASN A 192 -13.50 -2.53 -30.85
C ASN A 192 -14.82 -3.26 -30.54
N GLY A 193 -15.35 -3.12 -29.32
CA GLY A 193 -16.58 -3.76 -28.86
C GLY A 193 -16.49 -5.27 -28.63
N LYS A 194 -15.30 -5.87 -28.65
CA LYS A 194 -15.06 -7.29 -28.37
C LYS A 194 -14.30 -7.47 -27.05
N LEU A 195 -14.78 -8.38 -26.23
CA LEU A 195 -14.07 -8.82 -25.02
C LEU A 195 -12.79 -9.56 -25.43
N ILE A 196 -11.63 -9.08 -24.96
CA ILE A 196 -10.32 -9.65 -25.28
C ILE A 196 -9.61 -10.26 -24.09
N GLN A 197 -9.97 -9.85 -22.86
CA GLN A 197 -9.38 -10.39 -21.63
C GLN A 197 -10.34 -10.25 -20.46
N THR A 198 -10.35 -11.22 -19.56
CA THR A 198 -11.08 -11.19 -18.29
C THR A 198 -10.18 -11.68 -17.18
N GLU A 199 -10.21 -10.99 -16.04
CA GLU A 199 -9.54 -11.41 -14.81
C GLU A 199 -10.52 -11.35 -13.64
N LEU A 200 -10.46 -12.33 -12.76
CA LEU A 200 -11.19 -12.37 -11.50
C LEU A 200 -10.19 -12.42 -10.35
N GLU A 201 -10.32 -11.48 -9.44
CA GLU A 201 -9.50 -11.39 -8.24
C GLU A 201 -10.34 -11.55 -6.98
N GLN A 202 -9.73 -12.10 -5.94
CA GLN A 202 -10.20 -11.97 -4.57
C GLN A 202 -9.37 -10.90 -3.88
N PHE A 203 -10.01 -9.80 -3.52
CA PHE A 203 -9.36 -8.64 -2.91
C PHE A 203 -9.71 -8.58 -1.42
N PRO A 204 -8.82 -9.03 -0.53
CA PRO A 204 -9.04 -8.99 0.89
C PRO A 204 -8.69 -7.61 1.44
N LEU A 205 -9.44 -7.17 2.46
CA LEU A 205 -9.08 -6.01 3.27
C LEU A 205 -9.37 -6.31 4.73
N ARG A 206 -8.34 -6.19 5.56
CA ARG A 206 -8.47 -6.22 7.01
C ARG A 206 -8.72 -4.81 7.54
N TRP A 207 -9.46 -4.68 8.64
CA TRP A 207 -9.56 -3.40 9.34
C TRP A 207 -9.07 -3.50 10.77
N TYR A 208 -8.74 -2.35 11.33
CA TYR A 208 -8.32 -2.15 12.70
C TYR A 208 -9.01 -0.91 13.28
N GLY A 209 -9.32 -0.94 14.58
CA GLY A 209 -9.55 0.30 15.32
C GLY A 209 -8.24 1.06 15.55
N ILE A 210 -8.30 2.36 15.68
CA ILE A 210 -7.10 3.22 15.85
C ILE A 210 -6.34 2.83 17.11
N GLU A 211 -7.02 2.74 18.25
CA GLU A 211 -6.40 2.36 19.52
C GLU A 211 -5.92 0.90 19.53
N GLU A 212 -6.66 -0.01 18.85
CA GLU A 212 -6.21 -1.38 18.66
C GLU A 212 -4.87 -1.42 17.91
N PHE A 213 -4.77 -0.69 16.80
CA PHE A 213 -3.55 -0.69 15.99
C PHE A 213 -2.36 -0.07 16.73
N LYS A 214 -2.60 0.99 17.48
CA LYS A 214 -1.60 1.59 18.37
C LYS A 214 -1.10 0.59 19.40
N MET A 215 -1.99 -0.10 20.11
CA MET A 215 -1.60 -1.13 21.08
C MET A 215 -0.80 -2.27 20.44
N ILE A 216 -1.11 -2.67 19.20
CA ILE A 216 -0.35 -3.68 18.46
C ILE A 216 1.09 -3.19 18.20
N LEU A 217 1.25 -1.96 17.75
CA LEU A 217 2.59 -1.37 17.53
C LEU A 217 3.39 -1.30 18.83
N GLU A 218 2.78 -0.85 19.94
CA GLU A 218 3.40 -0.82 21.26
C GLU A 218 3.82 -2.23 21.73
N GLN A 219 2.98 -3.24 21.52
CA GLN A 219 3.28 -4.62 21.90
C GLN A 219 4.44 -5.22 21.09
N ILE A 220 4.66 -4.77 19.85
CA ILE A 220 5.81 -5.18 19.02
C ILE A 220 7.11 -4.52 19.50
N GLY A 221 7.02 -3.35 20.14
CA GLY A 221 8.15 -2.61 20.67
C GLY A 221 8.35 -1.23 20.05
N PHE A 222 7.41 -0.77 19.23
CA PHE A 222 7.41 0.60 18.73
C PHE A 222 7.05 1.59 19.84
N GLU A 223 7.73 2.73 19.86
CA GLU A 223 7.54 3.81 20.83
C GLU A 223 7.19 5.13 20.11
N ASN A 224 6.80 6.16 20.87
CA ASN A 224 6.51 7.51 20.36
C ASN A 224 5.54 7.52 19.19
N ILE A 225 4.45 6.75 19.33
CA ILE A 225 3.47 6.60 18.25
C ILE A 225 2.65 7.87 18.10
N VAL A 226 2.72 8.47 16.93
CA VAL A 226 1.91 9.62 16.52
C VAL A 226 0.85 9.17 15.52
N VAL A 227 -0.40 9.57 15.75
CA VAL A 227 -1.52 9.32 14.85
C VAL A 227 -1.89 10.63 14.16
N SER A 228 -2.05 10.59 12.86
CA SER A 228 -2.35 11.75 12.02
C SER A 228 -3.53 11.46 11.10
N ALA A 229 -4.39 12.44 10.88
CA ALA A 229 -5.50 12.37 9.94
C ALA A 229 -5.21 13.18 8.68
N ASP A 230 -5.58 12.65 7.51
CA ASP A 230 -5.52 13.34 6.21
C ASP A 230 -4.17 14.03 5.99
N TYR A 231 -3.09 13.31 6.31
CA TYR A 231 -1.71 13.77 6.12
C TYR A 231 -1.36 15.08 6.86
N LYS A 232 -2.01 15.32 8.02
CA LYS A 232 -1.72 16.46 8.90
C LYS A 232 -1.07 15.97 10.18
N TYR A 233 0.25 16.04 10.27
CA TYR A 233 1.03 15.47 11.36
C TYR A 233 0.51 15.85 12.74
N GLY A 234 0.21 14.85 13.57
CA GLY A 234 -0.24 14.98 14.95
C GLY A 234 -1.70 15.44 15.12
N GLN A 235 -2.46 15.64 14.03
CA GLN A 235 -3.91 15.90 14.12
C GLN A 235 -4.66 14.59 14.23
N TYR A 236 -5.23 14.32 15.39
CA TYR A 236 -5.98 13.08 15.63
C TYR A 236 -7.26 13.03 14.77
N PRO A 237 -7.62 11.87 14.18
CA PRO A 237 -8.80 11.75 13.33
C PRO A 237 -10.11 11.99 14.10
N THR A 238 -11.05 12.62 13.43
CA THR A 238 -12.38 12.98 13.95
C THR A 238 -13.53 12.39 13.16
N GLU A 239 -13.24 11.88 11.94
CA GLU A 239 -14.21 11.31 11.02
C GLU A 239 -13.73 9.96 10.48
N SER A 240 -14.65 9.04 10.22
CA SER A 240 -14.32 7.67 9.82
C SER A 240 -13.84 7.52 8.37
N ASN A 241 -14.03 8.54 7.54
CA ASN A 241 -13.60 8.58 6.14
C ASN A 241 -12.20 9.19 5.95
N GLN A 242 -11.54 9.61 7.03
CA GLN A 242 -10.19 10.16 6.99
C GLN A 242 -9.15 9.05 6.79
N THR A 243 -8.10 9.34 6.03
CA THR A 243 -6.89 8.51 6.00
C THR A 243 -6.14 8.69 7.32
N ILE A 244 -5.72 7.59 7.92
CA ILE A 244 -5.05 7.58 9.21
C ILE A 244 -3.62 7.13 9.01
N THR A 245 -2.66 8.00 9.32
CA THR A 245 -1.23 7.70 9.25
C THR A 245 -0.68 7.48 10.66
N PHE A 246 0.00 6.37 10.87
CA PHE A 246 0.79 6.09 12.07
C PHE A 246 2.26 6.35 11.78
N GLU A 247 2.93 7.11 12.63
CA GLU A 247 4.38 7.23 12.68
C GLU A 247 4.88 6.73 14.03
N ALA A 248 5.83 5.79 14.03
CA ALA A 248 6.31 5.14 15.24
C ALA A 248 7.81 4.88 15.16
N ILE A 249 8.50 4.86 16.30
CA ILE A 249 9.96 4.72 16.39
C ILE A 249 10.32 3.33 16.89
N ALA A 250 11.27 2.68 16.23
CA ALA A 250 11.85 1.41 16.67
C ALA A 250 13.06 1.67 17.58
N ASN A 251 12.86 1.70 18.88
CA ASN A 251 13.93 1.73 19.88
C ASN A 251 14.38 0.31 20.19
N LYS A 252 15.60 -0.04 19.80
CA LYS A 252 16.20 -1.36 20.03
C LYS A 252 17.11 -1.27 21.25
N LYS A 253 16.54 -1.58 22.41
CA LYS A 253 17.34 -1.67 23.67
C LYS A 253 18.16 -2.94 23.71
#